data_17a83971918c3956e2d8b0fee4cbd8cb
#
_entry.id   17a83971918c3956e2d8b0fee4cbd8cb
#
_cell.length_a   1.000
_cell.length_b   1.000
_cell.length_c   1.000
_cell.angle_alpha   90.00
_cell.angle_beta   90.00
_cell.angle_gamma   90.00
#
_symmetry.space_group_name_H-M   'P 1'
#
loop_
_entity.id
_entity.type
_entity.pdbx_description
1 polymer ?
#
loop_
_entity_poly.entity_id
_entity_poly.type
_entity_poly.pdbx_seq_one_letter_code
_entity_poly.pdbx_strand_id
1 'polypeptide(L)'
;MIRAGARRITSGWVVSLRVVKVAFGTDEKTDLTDFVVRALGDAGHEVVVACVDRPWPEVGRSVGEAVASGVADRGVVCCWTGTGVSIAANKVAGVRAALCTDGETAAGARRWNDANVLAVGLRLTSPAVAREMIDAFFSTEADPSEAAHIAQLP
;
A
#
# COMPACT_ATOMS: atom_id res chain seq x y z
N MET A 1 16.10 16.76 5.48
CA MET A 1 17.27 16.07 4.92
C MET A 1 17.10 14.58 5.20
N ILE A 2 16.61 13.79 4.24
CA ILE A 2 16.28 12.36 4.40
C ILE A 2 17.54 11.57 4.03
N ARG A 3 18.13 10.85 4.99
CA ARG A 3 19.26 9.96 4.72
C ARG A 3 18.73 8.67 4.07
N ALA A 4 19.07 8.45 2.81
CA ALA A 4 18.89 7.16 2.15
C ALA A 4 19.87 6.14 2.78
N GLY A 5 19.32 5.11 3.43
CA GLY A 5 20.10 3.99 3.94
C GLY A 5 20.42 3.02 2.81
N ALA A 6 21.67 2.95 2.39
CA ALA A 6 22.14 1.95 1.44
C ALA A 6 22.48 0.64 2.16
N ARG A 7 21.86 -0.48 1.77
CA ARG A 7 22.27 -1.81 2.20
C ARG A 7 23.07 -2.50 1.08
N ARG A 8 24.24 -3.06 1.41
CA ARG A 8 25.07 -3.85 0.50
C ARG A 8 24.51 -5.26 0.37
N ILE A 9 24.24 -5.67 -0.85
CA ILE A 9 24.08 -7.08 -1.22
C ILE A 9 25.29 -7.53 -2.02
N THR A 10 25.63 -8.81 -1.90
CA THR A 10 26.90 -9.44 -2.29
C THR A 10 27.24 -9.49 -3.81
N SER A 11 26.52 -8.73 -4.63
CA SER A 11 26.72 -8.66 -6.10
C SER A 11 27.05 -7.27 -6.64
N GLY A 12 27.52 -6.36 -5.82
CA GLY A 12 28.11 -5.09 -6.30
C GLY A 12 27.14 -4.02 -6.79
N TRP A 13 25.83 -4.25 -6.78
CA TRP A 13 24.83 -3.27 -7.17
C TRP A 13 24.20 -2.62 -5.93
N VAL A 14 24.33 -1.31 -5.81
CA VAL A 14 23.63 -0.54 -4.77
C VAL A 14 22.21 -0.28 -5.26
N VAL A 15 21.24 -1.08 -4.81
CA VAL A 15 19.84 -0.76 -4.98
C VAL A 15 19.48 0.27 -3.90
N SER A 16 19.31 1.53 -4.30
CA SER A 16 18.78 2.56 -3.41
C SER A 16 17.29 2.27 -3.21
N LEU A 17 16.95 1.54 -2.14
CA LEU A 17 15.57 1.37 -1.72
C LEU A 17 15.09 2.70 -1.12
N ARG A 18 14.24 3.40 -1.85
CA ARG A 18 13.60 4.61 -1.33
C ARG A 18 12.74 4.23 -0.11
N VAL A 19 12.99 4.88 1.01
CA VAL A 19 12.11 4.78 2.18
C VAL A 19 10.77 5.43 1.82
N VAL A 20 9.70 4.66 1.90
CA VAL A 20 8.33 5.11 1.64
C VAL A 20 7.61 5.28 2.97
N LYS A 21 6.95 6.42 3.15
CA LYS A 21 6.06 6.63 4.27
C LYS A 21 4.68 6.06 3.94
N VAL A 22 4.24 5.07 4.72
CA VAL A 22 3.03 4.29 4.47
C VAL A 22 1.98 4.57 5.53
N ALA A 23 0.82 5.08 5.13
CA ALA A 23 -0.35 5.15 6.00
C ALA A 23 -1.01 3.77 6.07
N PHE A 24 -1.24 3.27 7.26
CA PHE A 24 -1.87 1.98 7.50
C PHE A 24 -3.21 2.14 8.22
N GLY A 25 -4.21 1.39 7.79
CA GLY A 25 -5.50 1.32 8.45
C GLY A 25 -6.17 -0.04 8.34
N THR A 26 -6.94 -0.41 9.36
CA THR A 26 -7.75 -1.63 9.39
C THR A 26 -8.99 -1.45 10.25
N ASP A 27 -10.11 -2.07 9.83
CA ASP A 27 -11.34 -2.06 10.64
C ASP A 27 -11.28 -3.06 11.79
N GLU A 28 -10.44 -4.09 11.66
CA GLU A 28 -10.22 -5.09 12.70
C GLU A 28 -8.72 -5.37 12.84
N LYS A 29 -8.21 -5.28 14.06
CA LYS A 29 -6.85 -5.67 14.36
C LYS A 29 -6.76 -7.19 14.53
N THR A 30 -5.88 -7.83 13.76
CA THR A 30 -5.67 -9.28 13.76
C THR A 30 -4.17 -9.61 13.72
N ASP A 31 -3.81 -10.88 13.90
CA ASP A 31 -2.41 -11.33 13.72
C ASP A 31 -1.90 -11.02 12.31
N LEU A 32 -2.78 -11.10 11.29
CA LEU A 32 -2.41 -10.75 9.92
C LEU A 32 -2.12 -9.26 9.77
N THR A 33 -2.92 -8.39 10.37
CA THR A 33 -2.67 -6.94 10.31
C THR A 33 -1.39 -6.55 11.04
N ASP A 34 -1.11 -7.18 12.17
CA ASP A 34 0.16 -7.01 12.89
C ASP A 34 1.35 -7.50 12.04
N PHE A 35 1.17 -8.62 11.32
CA PHE A 35 2.16 -9.10 10.36
C PHE A 35 2.40 -8.09 9.23
N VAL A 36 1.35 -7.52 8.66
CA VAL A 36 1.45 -6.52 7.58
C VAL A 36 2.27 -5.30 8.03
N VAL A 37 1.99 -4.78 9.23
CA VAL A 37 2.75 -3.65 9.79
C VAL A 37 4.22 -4.01 9.98
N ARG A 38 4.52 -5.20 10.53
CA ARG A 38 5.91 -5.67 10.67
C ARG A 38 6.59 -5.86 9.31
N ALA A 39 5.88 -6.44 8.34
CA ALA A 39 6.41 -6.66 7.00
C ALA A 39 6.81 -5.35 6.29
N LEU A 40 5.99 -4.32 6.43
CA LEU A 40 6.31 -2.98 5.91
C LEU A 40 7.56 -2.40 6.57
N GLY A 41 7.66 -2.51 7.89
CA GLY A 41 8.84 -2.07 8.64
C GLY A 41 10.11 -2.84 8.27
N ASP A 42 10.01 -4.18 8.13
CA ASP A 42 11.13 -5.05 7.72
C ASP A 42 11.61 -4.74 6.30
N ALA A 43 10.71 -4.30 5.42
CA ALA A 43 11.05 -3.83 4.08
C ALA A 43 11.71 -2.44 4.07
N GLY A 44 11.83 -1.79 5.22
CA GLY A 44 12.50 -0.50 5.38
C GLY A 44 11.61 0.71 5.23
N HIS A 45 10.28 0.51 5.25
CA HIS A 45 9.32 1.61 5.15
C HIS A 45 8.98 2.19 6.53
N GLU A 46 8.60 3.46 6.55
CA GLU A 46 8.06 4.13 7.74
C GLU A 46 6.55 3.97 7.78
N VAL A 47 6.03 3.28 8.78
CA VAL A 47 4.58 3.05 8.92
C VAL A 47 3.98 4.09 9.86
N VAL A 48 2.96 4.81 9.36
CA VAL A 48 2.11 5.71 10.14
C VAL A 48 0.75 5.02 10.30
N VAL A 49 0.39 4.69 11.55
CA VAL A 49 -0.93 4.12 11.83
C VAL A 49 -1.98 5.23 11.78
N ALA A 50 -2.81 5.21 10.75
CA ALA A 50 -3.80 6.26 10.52
C ALA A 50 -5.15 5.97 11.21
N CYS A 51 -5.59 4.70 11.18
CA CYS A 51 -6.92 4.32 11.67
C CYS A 51 -6.99 2.82 11.93
N VAL A 52 -7.29 2.43 13.17
CA VAL A 52 -7.35 1.01 13.59
C VAL A 52 -8.58 0.79 14.44
N ASP A 53 -9.23 -0.38 14.29
CA ASP A 53 -10.44 -0.76 15.01
C ASP A 53 -11.57 0.29 14.89
N ARG A 54 -11.75 0.78 13.68
CA ARG A 54 -12.79 1.74 13.32
C ARG A 54 -13.61 1.22 12.14
N PRO A 55 -14.84 1.71 11.91
CA PRO A 55 -15.64 1.30 10.77
C PRO A 55 -14.88 1.44 9.44
N TRP A 56 -15.02 0.47 8.56
CA TRP A 56 -14.29 0.44 7.27
C TRP A 56 -14.42 1.72 6.42
N PRO A 57 -15.57 2.47 6.41
CA PRO A 57 -15.63 3.72 5.65
C PRO A 57 -14.69 4.79 6.20
N GLU A 58 -14.53 4.85 7.52
CA GLU A 58 -13.63 5.77 8.21
C GLU A 58 -12.17 5.38 7.94
N VAL A 59 -11.87 4.08 7.99
CA VAL A 59 -10.53 3.54 7.70
C VAL A 59 -10.07 3.91 6.28
N GLY A 60 -10.89 3.59 5.28
CA GLY A 60 -10.56 3.89 3.88
C GLY A 60 -10.38 5.38 3.63
N ARG A 61 -11.26 6.20 4.18
CA ARG A 61 -11.16 7.66 4.08
C ARG A 61 -9.90 8.19 4.75
N SER A 62 -9.62 7.79 5.99
CA SER A 62 -8.45 8.30 6.75
C SER A 62 -7.13 8.01 6.06
N VAL A 63 -6.95 6.79 5.57
CA VAL A 63 -5.74 6.41 4.81
C VAL A 63 -5.70 7.15 3.47
N GLY A 64 -6.82 7.23 2.78
CA GLY A 64 -6.92 7.96 1.51
C GLY A 64 -6.55 9.43 1.67
N GLU A 65 -7.06 10.11 2.69
CA GLU A 65 -6.74 11.51 3.00
C GLU A 65 -5.26 11.70 3.35
N ALA A 66 -4.65 10.77 4.10
CA ALA A 66 -3.23 10.81 4.41
C ALA A 66 -2.36 10.72 3.15
N VAL A 67 -2.74 9.89 2.19
CA VAL A 67 -2.04 9.77 0.90
C VAL A 67 -2.31 11.00 0.02
N ALA A 68 -3.56 11.42 -0.13
CA ALA A 68 -3.92 12.56 -0.97
C ALA A 68 -3.30 13.89 -0.50
N SER A 69 -3.16 14.08 0.81
CA SER A 69 -2.54 15.28 1.41
C SER A 69 -1.01 15.26 1.42
N GLY A 70 -0.38 14.14 1.09
CA GLY A 70 1.08 13.98 1.13
C GLY A 70 1.65 13.70 2.53
N VAL A 71 0.81 13.47 3.54
CA VAL A 71 1.24 12.99 4.88
C VAL A 71 1.91 11.63 4.77
N ALA A 72 1.41 10.79 3.86
CA ALA A 72 2.04 9.55 3.46
C ALA A 72 2.23 9.48 1.94
N ASP A 73 3.22 8.72 1.50
CA ASP A 73 3.48 8.50 0.07
C ASP A 73 2.52 7.46 -0.52
N ARG A 74 2.18 6.43 0.25
CA ARG A 74 1.29 5.33 -0.12
C ARG A 74 0.49 4.86 1.09
N GLY A 75 -0.53 4.05 0.84
CA GLY A 75 -1.37 3.49 1.89
C GLY A 75 -1.55 1.99 1.79
N VAL A 76 -1.87 1.37 2.91
CA VAL A 76 -2.36 -0.01 3.01
C VAL A 76 -3.60 -0.02 3.88
N VAL A 77 -4.68 -0.58 3.37
CA VAL A 77 -5.97 -0.68 4.07
C VAL A 77 -6.44 -2.13 4.11
N CYS A 78 -6.97 -2.54 5.25
CA CYS A 78 -7.47 -3.89 5.47
C CYS A 78 -8.91 -3.86 6.00
N CYS A 79 -9.73 -4.77 5.54
CA CYS A 79 -10.98 -5.18 6.17
C CYS A 79 -11.26 -6.64 5.82
N TRP A 80 -12.37 -7.19 6.29
CA TRP A 80 -12.64 -8.63 6.13
C TRP A 80 -12.51 -9.12 4.68
N THR A 81 -13.08 -8.40 3.72
CA THR A 81 -13.00 -8.73 2.29
C THR A 81 -12.08 -7.81 1.49
N GLY A 82 -11.65 -6.70 2.05
CA GLY A 82 -10.88 -5.66 1.36
C GLY A 82 -11.72 -4.76 0.45
N THR A 83 -12.95 -5.14 0.15
CA THR A 83 -13.83 -4.41 -0.79
C THR A 83 -14.30 -3.06 -0.22
N GLY A 84 -14.78 -3.04 1.01
CA GLY A 84 -15.30 -1.82 1.64
C GLY A 84 -14.24 -0.74 1.78
N VAL A 85 -13.07 -1.08 2.31
CA VAL A 85 -11.96 -0.12 2.46
C VAL A 85 -11.42 0.37 1.12
N SER A 86 -11.44 -0.49 0.08
CA SER A 86 -11.07 -0.08 -1.28
C SER A 86 -12.04 0.95 -1.83
N ILE A 87 -13.35 0.70 -1.72
CA ILE A 87 -14.39 1.64 -2.15
C ILE A 87 -14.25 2.97 -1.41
N ALA A 88 -14.13 2.93 -0.08
CA ALA A 88 -14.04 4.13 0.75
C ALA A 88 -12.80 4.97 0.42
N ALA A 89 -11.63 4.33 0.25
CA ALA A 89 -10.41 5.01 -0.12
C ALA A 89 -10.52 5.67 -1.51
N ASN A 90 -11.15 5.00 -2.47
CA ASN A 90 -11.33 5.53 -3.83
C ASN A 90 -12.34 6.69 -3.92
N LYS A 91 -13.09 6.98 -2.85
CA LYS A 91 -13.94 8.19 -2.79
C LYS A 91 -13.15 9.46 -2.43
N VAL A 92 -11.89 9.32 -2.07
CA VAL A 92 -10.98 10.45 -1.85
C VAL A 92 -10.31 10.83 -3.17
N ALA A 93 -10.42 12.09 -3.58
CA ALA A 93 -9.82 12.56 -4.81
C ALA A 93 -8.28 12.35 -4.79
N GLY A 94 -7.75 11.86 -5.90
CA GLY A 94 -6.32 11.55 -6.04
C GLY A 94 -5.90 10.19 -5.48
N VAL A 95 -6.81 9.42 -4.90
CA VAL A 95 -6.56 8.05 -4.43
C VAL A 95 -6.92 7.04 -5.52
N ARG A 96 -6.01 6.11 -5.74
CA ARG A 96 -6.18 4.91 -6.57
C ARG A 96 -5.90 3.69 -5.72
N ALA A 97 -6.94 3.22 -5.02
CA ALA A 97 -6.87 2.03 -4.18
C ALA A 97 -7.18 0.79 -5.01
N ALA A 98 -6.31 -0.18 -4.92
CA ALA A 98 -6.44 -1.46 -5.61
C ALA A 98 -6.61 -2.60 -4.61
N LEU A 99 -7.73 -3.31 -4.71
CA LEU A 99 -7.94 -4.58 -4.02
C LEU A 99 -7.13 -5.66 -4.73
N CYS A 100 -6.12 -6.18 -4.05
CA CYS A 100 -5.24 -7.21 -4.59
C CYS A 100 -5.36 -8.52 -3.79
N THR A 101 -5.15 -9.63 -4.48
CA THR A 101 -5.26 -10.98 -3.92
C THR A 101 -3.95 -11.76 -3.99
N ASP A 102 -2.95 -11.24 -4.72
CA ASP A 102 -1.63 -11.84 -4.90
C ASP A 102 -0.58 -10.80 -5.34
N GLY A 103 0.67 -11.20 -5.43
CA GLY A 103 1.77 -10.33 -5.84
C GLY A 103 1.66 -9.85 -7.29
N GLU A 104 1.18 -10.68 -8.21
CA GLU A 104 0.98 -10.31 -9.62
C GLU A 104 -0.03 -9.17 -9.76
N THR A 105 -1.18 -9.29 -9.08
CA THR A 105 -2.21 -8.25 -9.07
C THR A 105 -1.67 -6.95 -8.45
N ALA A 106 -0.90 -7.06 -7.37
CA ALA A 106 -0.28 -5.90 -6.72
C ALA A 106 0.75 -5.20 -7.62
N ALA A 107 1.59 -5.96 -8.32
CA ALA A 107 2.52 -5.43 -9.31
C ALA A 107 1.78 -4.77 -10.49
N GLY A 108 0.72 -5.41 -10.99
CA GLY A 108 -0.12 -4.87 -12.07
C GLY A 108 -0.81 -3.56 -11.67
N ALA A 109 -1.34 -3.49 -10.47
CA ALA A 109 -1.95 -2.28 -9.93
C ALA A 109 -0.98 -1.09 -9.91
N ARG A 110 0.28 -1.34 -9.55
CA ARG A 110 1.32 -0.32 -9.64
C ARG A 110 1.67 0.03 -11.07
N ARG A 111 2.00 -0.99 -11.87
CA ARG A 111 2.52 -0.80 -13.23
C ARG A 111 1.52 -0.10 -14.13
N TRP A 112 0.28 -0.55 -14.13
CA TRP A 112 -0.72 -0.09 -15.10
C TRP A 112 -1.66 0.99 -14.58
N ASN A 113 -1.86 1.05 -13.27
CA ASN A 113 -2.84 1.98 -12.68
C ASN A 113 -2.21 3.03 -11.76
N ASP A 114 -0.92 2.97 -11.53
CA ASP A 114 -0.23 3.79 -10.52
C ASP A 114 -0.99 3.83 -9.19
N ALA A 115 -1.47 2.66 -8.75
CA ALA A 115 -2.21 2.55 -7.50
C ALA A 115 -1.36 3.04 -6.33
N ASN A 116 -1.91 3.92 -5.50
CA ASN A 116 -1.21 4.49 -4.36
C ASN A 116 -1.71 3.96 -3.01
N VAL A 117 -2.76 3.15 -3.02
CA VAL A 117 -3.27 2.43 -1.83
C VAL A 117 -3.48 0.97 -2.18
N LEU A 118 -2.90 0.07 -1.39
CA LEU A 118 -3.11 -1.36 -1.45
C LEU A 118 -4.24 -1.75 -0.49
N ALA A 119 -5.30 -2.35 -1.00
CA ALA A 119 -6.39 -2.89 -0.17
C ALA A 119 -6.27 -4.41 -0.07
N VAL A 120 -6.40 -4.93 1.14
CA VAL A 120 -6.19 -6.34 1.49
C VAL A 120 -7.40 -6.90 2.22
N GLY A 121 -7.89 -8.06 1.74
CA GLY A 121 -8.94 -8.81 2.41
C GLY A 121 -8.36 -9.78 3.45
N LEU A 122 -8.79 -9.63 4.71
CA LEU A 122 -8.29 -10.48 5.81
C LEU A 122 -8.76 -11.93 5.70
N ARG A 123 -9.92 -12.15 5.08
CA ARG A 123 -10.52 -13.48 4.94
C ARG A 123 -9.65 -14.47 4.14
N LEU A 124 -9.09 -14.02 3.00
CA LEU A 124 -8.43 -14.90 2.03
C LEU A 124 -6.91 -14.78 2.02
N THR A 125 -6.35 -13.78 2.67
CA THR A 125 -4.93 -13.47 2.59
C THR A 125 -4.15 -14.18 3.69
N SER A 126 -3.21 -15.04 3.30
CA SER A 126 -2.23 -15.60 4.23
C SER A 126 -1.08 -14.62 4.47
N PRO A 127 -0.29 -14.79 5.54
CA PRO A 127 0.93 -14.00 5.75
C PRO A 127 1.91 -14.07 4.56
N ALA A 128 2.06 -15.24 3.94
CA ALA A 128 2.93 -15.41 2.78
C ALA A 128 2.46 -14.56 1.59
N VAL A 129 1.16 -14.61 1.27
CA VAL A 129 0.57 -13.80 0.19
C VAL A 129 0.61 -12.31 0.52
N ALA A 130 0.38 -11.93 1.78
CA ALA A 130 0.53 -10.54 2.21
C ALA A 130 1.96 -10.02 1.97
N ARG A 131 2.97 -10.82 2.27
CA ARG A 131 4.38 -10.49 1.99
C ARG A 131 4.62 -10.29 0.51
N GLU A 132 4.16 -11.22 -0.33
CA GLU A 132 4.28 -11.11 -1.80
C GLU A 132 3.63 -9.83 -2.34
N MET A 133 2.43 -9.51 -1.86
CA MET A 133 1.73 -8.27 -2.27
C MET A 133 2.48 -7.01 -1.84
N ILE A 134 3.00 -6.97 -0.62
CA ILE A 134 3.78 -5.83 -0.11
C ILE A 134 5.05 -5.67 -0.95
N ASP A 135 5.81 -6.74 -1.13
CA ASP A 135 7.06 -6.69 -1.89
C ASP A 135 6.81 -6.22 -3.33
N ALA A 136 5.79 -6.75 -3.99
CA ALA A 136 5.44 -6.37 -5.36
C ALA A 136 4.94 -4.92 -5.45
N PHE A 137 4.05 -4.50 -4.53
CA PHE A 137 3.46 -3.16 -4.55
C PHE A 137 4.50 -2.06 -4.30
N PHE A 138 5.45 -2.30 -3.41
CA PHE A 138 6.44 -1.29 -3.03
C PHE A 138 7.72 -1.32 -3.88
N SER A 139 7.95 -2.37 -4.69
CA SER A 139 9.09 -2.45 -5.62
C SER A 139 8.74 -2.16 -7.07
N THR A 140 7.46 -2.12 -7.45
CA THR A 140 7.03 -1.89 -8.83
C THR A 140 6.77 -0.40 -9.07
N GLU A 141 7.34 0.15 -10.13
CA GLU A 141 7.07 1.51 -10.59
C GLU A 141 5.94 1.54 -11.62
N ALA A 142 5.27 2.69 -11.75
CA ALA A 142 4.26 2.90 -12.77
C ALA A 142 4.89 2.94 -14.17
N ASP A 143 4.20 2.34 -15.16
CA ASP A 143 4.60 2.44 -16.56
C ASP A 143 4.24 3.84 -17.09
N PRO A 144 5.20 4.63 -17.58
CA PRO A 144 4.92 5.94 -18.13
C PRO A 144 3.94 5.94 -19.31
N SER A 145 3.83 4.81 -20.04
CA SER A 145 2.89 4.69 -21.16
C SER A 145 1.43 4.72 -20.72
N GLU A 146 1.14 4.43 -19.45
CA GLU A 146 -0.21 4.46 -18.88
C GLU A 146 -0.65 5.84 -18.36
N ALA A 147 0.25 6.80 -18.35
CA ALA A 147 -0.02 8.14 -17.78
C ALA A 147 -1.27 8.81 -18.36
N ALA A 148 -1.52 8.67 -19.68
CA ALA A 148 -2.69 9.24 -20.34
C ALA A 148 -4.01 8.57 -19.91
N HIS A 149 -3.99 7.28 -19.57
CA HIS A 149 -5.14 6.59 -19.05
C HIS A 149 -5.40 6.99 -17.58
N ILE A 150 -4.36 7.01 -16.77
CA ILE A 150 -4.44 7.39 -15.35
C ILE A 150 -4.98 8.83 -15.20
N ALA A 151 -4.56 9.76 -16.07
CA ALA A 151 -5.01 11.15 -16.06
C ALA A 151 -6.51 11.33 -16.35
N GLN A 152 -7.22 10.30 -16.81
CA GLN A 152 -8.66 10.33 -17.01
C GLN A 152 -9.46 10.03 -15.73
N LEU A 153 -8.78 9.58 -14.69
CA LEU A 153 -9.42 9.36 -13.39
C LEU A 153 -9.62 10.70 -12.66
N PRO A 154 -10.79 10.89 -12.01
CA PRO A 154 -11.07 12.11 -11.26
C PRO A 154 -10.20 12.26 -10.01
#